data_48521220be6e2930a5772c3f4c916e1d
#
_entry.id   48521220be6e2930a5772c3f4c916e1d
#
_cell.length_a   1.000
_cell.length_b   1.000
_cell.length_c   1.000
_cell.angle_alpha   90.00
_cell.angle_beta   90.00
_cell.angle_gamma   90.00
#
_symmetry.space_group_name_H-M   'P 1'
#
loop_
_entity.id
_entity.type
_entity.pdbx_description
1 polymer ?
#
loop_
_entity_poly.entity_id
_entity_poly.type
_entity_poly.pdbx_seq_one_letter_code
_entity_poly.pdbx_strand_id
1 'polypeptide(L)'
;MGRFNRPSIMVYGGTIRAGCAATQNNAPIDIVSAFQAYGEYITNKIDEKTRFDVIRHACPGPGACGGMYTANTMASAAEAMGMTLPGSSSTPADSQEKIQECINSGAAIRNLLEKDIKPRDIMTAAAFKNAVTLTMALGGSTNAVLHLIAIAHAVDVPLTIDDFQKISDQIPFIADMKPSGKYVMEDLHKIGGTQALLKYLMSKGLIDGSIMTVTGKSLEENLFHAPDLPKNQDIIRPLENPIKPTGHITILRGSLAPGGSVGKITGKEGTEFTGSAKVCRCISAI
;
A
#
# COMPACT_ATOMS: atom_id res chain seq x y z
N MET A 1 1.72 14.90 -12.62
CA MET A 1 2.96 14.49 -13.32
C MET A 1 2.66 13.98 -14.73
N GLY A 2 1.95 12.86 -14.94
CA GLY A 2 1.73 12.24 -16.24
C GLY A 2 1.10 13.15 -17.32
N ARG A 3 0.12 14.00 -16.97
CA ARG A 3 -0.50 14.94 -17.91
C ARG A 3 0.45 16.01 -18.41
N PHE A 4 1.28 16.58 -17.55
CA PHE A 4 2.27 17.59 -17.92
C PHE A 4 3.48 17.00 -18.64
N ASN A 5 3.75 15.73 -18.41
CA ASN A 5 4.86 14.98 -18.98
C ASN A 5 6.19 15.75 -18.95
N ARG A 6 6.54 16.28 -17.81
CA ARG A 6 7.83 16.92 -17.52
C ARG A 6 8.59 16.09 -16.52
N PRO A 7 9.93 16.04 -16.57
CA PRO A 7 10.74 15.35 -15.58
C PRO A 7 10.23 15.61 -14.18
N SER A 8 9.86 14.55 -13.46
CA SER A 8 9.16 14.64 -12.17
C SER A 8 9.46 13.42 -11.32
N ILE A 9 9.52 13.62 -10.02
CA ILE A 9 9.67 12.57 -9.02
C ILE A 9 8.60 12.72 -7.96
N MET A 10 8.05 11.64 -7.47
CA MET A 10 7.17 11.63 -6.31
C MET A 10 8.01 11.38 -5.06
N VAL A 11 7.90 12.24 -4.07
CA VAL A 11 8.47 12.04 -2.74
C VAL A 11 7.33 11.79 -1.78
N TYR A 12 7.28 10.60 -1.21
CA TYR A 12 6.28 10.26 -0.20
C TYR A 12 6.69 10.79 1.17
N GLY A 13 5.77 11.44 1.89
CA GLY A 13 6.09 12.00 3.21
C GLY A 13 6.45 10.97 4.29
N GLY A 14 6.22 9.69 4.04
CA GLY A 14 6.57 8.60 4.93
C GLY A 14 5.40 8.08 5.75
N THR A 15 5.56 6.86 6.28
CA THR A 15 4.60 6.24 7.18
C THR A 15 4.74 6.80 8.60
N ILE A 16 3.61 6.85 9.35
CA ILE A 16 3.65 7.19 10.78
C ILE A 16 4.13 5.98 11.58
N ARG A 17 4.80 6.22 12.69
CA ARG A 17 5.13 5.16 13.65
C ARG A 17 3.89 4.70 14.41
N ALA A 18 3.92 3.47 14.91
CA ALA A 18 2.90 2.98 15.82
C ALA A 18 2.94 3.78 17.13
N GLY A 19 1.77 4.09 17.67
CA GLY A 19 1.63 4.67 18.99
C GLY A 19 1.59 3.61 20.09
N CYS A 20 1.52 4.06 21.33
CA CYS A 20 1.23 3.20 22.49
C CYS A 20 0.41 3.99 23.52
N ALA A 21 -0.53 3.34 24.18
CA ALA A 21 -1.33 3.94 25.23
C ALA A 21 -1.14 3.17 26.56
N ALA A 22 -0.95 3.91 27.66
CA ALA A 22 -0.74 3.32 28.99
C ALA A 22 -1.94 2.47 29.43
N THR A 23 -3.16 2.90 29.08
CA THR A 23 -4.40 2.17 29.38
C THR A 23 -4.56 0.87 28.56
N GLN A 24 -3.72 0.66 27.55
CA GLN A 24 -3.64 -0.56 26.72
C GLN A 24 -2.36 -1.36 27.00
N ASN A 25 -1.82 -1.29 28.21
CA ASN A 25 -0.58 -1.97 28.60
C ASN A 25 0.62 -1.67 27.69
N ASN A 26 0.67 -0.45 27.13
CA ASN A 26 1.65 -0.03 26.13
C ASN A 26 1.71 -0.93 24.88
N ALA A 27 0.62 -1.63 24.56
CA ALA A 27 0.52 -2.36 23.29
C ALA A 27 0.55 -1.37 22.11
N PRO A 28 1.11 -1.78 20.97
CA PRO A 28 1.11 -0.95 19.76
C PRO A 28 -0.32 -0.64 19.29
N ILE A 29 -0.61 0.65 19.16
CA ILE A 29 -1.89 1.19 18.67
C ILE A 29 -1.69 2.04 17.43
N ASP A 30 -2.75 2.23 16.66
CA ASP A 30 -2.78 3.01 15.43
C ASP A 30 -4.12 3.73 15.25
N ILE A 31 -4.34 4.33 14.08
CA ILE A 31 -5.59 5.04 13.76
C ILE A 31 -6.84 4.14 13.89
N VAL A 32 -6.74 2.85 13.59
CA VAL A 32 -7.86 1.91 13.75
C VAL A 32 -8.18 1.70 15.22
N SER A 33 -7.16 1.64 16.08
CA SER A 33 -7.37 1.58 17.54
C SER A 33 -8.16 2.79 18.05
N ALA A 34 -7.91 3.98 17.47
CA ALA A 34 -8.68 5.19 17.83
C ALA A 34 -10.16 5.08 17.42
N PHE A 35 -10.44 4.52 16.24
CA PHE A 35 -11.84 4.28 15.81
C PHE A 35 -12.51 3.19 16.66
N GLN A 36 -11.80 2.11 16.97
CA GLN A 36 -12.30 1.05 17.83
C GLN A 36 -12.62 1.55 19.24
N ALA A 37 -11.74 2.38 19.82
CA ALA A 37 -11.97 2.98 21.13
C ALA A 37 -13.26 3.81 21.20
N TYR A 38 -13.67 4.46 20.10
CA TYR A 38 -14.96 5.14 20.05
C TYR A 38 -16.12 4.14 20.09
N GLY A 39 -16.08 3.07 19.31
CA GLY A 39 -17.08 2.00 19.33
C GLY A 39 -17.19 1.30 20.72
N GLU A 40 -16.04 1.05 21.35
CA GLU A 40 -16.00 0.46 22.69
C GLU A 40 -16.58 1.40 23.76
N TYR A 41 -16.31 2.70 23.63
CA TYR A 41 -16.86 3.72 24.54
C TYR A 41 -18.40 3.81 24.43
N ILE A 42 -18.97 3.92 23.24
CA ILE A 42 -20.44 4.01 23.08
C ILE A 42 -21.17 2.72 23.48
N THR A 43 -20.45 1.59 23.51
CA THR A 43 -20.97 0.31 24.00
C THR A 43 -20.63 0.04 25.47
N ASN A 44 -20.10 1.03 26.20
CA ASN A 44 -19.74 0.97 27.63
C ASN A 44 -18.70 -0.12 27.97
N LYS A 45 -17.82 -0.47 27.02
CA LYS A 45 -16.71 -1.43 27.26
C LYS A 45 -15.47 -0.77 27.85
N ILE A 46 -15.27 0.52 27.55
CA ILE A 46 -14.19 1.35 28.10
C ILE A 46 -14.75 2.66 28.63
N ASP A 47 -14.03 3.29 29.54
CA ASP A 47 -14.35 4.62 30.06
C ASP A 47 -13.82 5.73 29.14
N GLU A 48 -14.23 6.96 29.42
CA GLU A 48 -13.83 8.15 28.68
C GLU A 48 -12.31 8.40 28.77
N LYS A 49 -11.72 8.12 29.93
CA LYS A 49 -10.27 8.28 30.14
C LYS A 49 -9.47 7.36 29.23
N THR A 50 -9.85 6.11 29.16
CA THR A 50 -9.23 5.11 28.26
C THR A 50 -9.39 5.51 26.80
N ARG A 51 -10.59 5.94 26.40
CA ARG A 51 -10.83 6.43 25.04
C ARG A 51 -9.93 7.59 24.67
N PHE A 52 -9.82 8.60 25.52
CA PHE A 52 -8.95 9.76 25.27
C PHE A 52 -7.48 9.39 25.26
N ASP A 53 -7.03 8.48 26.10
CA ASP A 53 -5.66 8.00 26.12
C ASP A 53 -5.29 7.34 24.78
N VAL A 54 -6.15 6.45 24.28
CA VAL A 54 -5.96 5.79 22.97
C VAL A 54 -5.93 6.82 21.84
N ILE A 55 -6.93 7.73 21.77
CA ILE A 55 -7.00 8.74 20.70
C ILE A 55 -5.76 9.64 20.70
N ARG A 56 -5.30 10.06 21.88
CA ARG A 56 -4.14 10.95 22.02
C ARG A 56 -2.84 10.32 21.55
N HIS A 57 -2.69 9.01 21.73
CA HIS A 57 -1.43 8.31 21.49
C HIS A 57 -1.43 7.40 20.25
N ALA A 58 -2.57 7.23 19.57
CA ALA A 58 -2.65 6.34 18.41
C ALA A 58 -1.80 6.77 17.19
N CYS A 59 -1.60 8.08 17.04
CA CYS A 59 -0.91 8.66 15.89
C CYS A 59 0.19 9.64 16.36
N PRO A 60 1.32 9.15 16.86
CA PRO A 60 2.39 9.99 17.37
C PRO A 60 3.28 10.54 16.26
N GLY A 61 3.38 11.85 16.14
CA GLY A 61 4.32 12.50 15.23
C GLY A 61 3.84 12.59 13.78
N PRO A 62 4.77 12.83 12.82
CA PRO A 62 4.44 13.00 11.40
C PRO A 62 4.26 11.67 10.69
N GLY A 63 3.63 11.72 9.52
CA GLY A 63 3.49 10.60 8.61
C GLY A 63 2.04 10.25 8.29
N ALA A 64 1.87 9.41 7.28
CA ALA A 64 0.57 8.84 6.93
C ALA A 64 0.27 7.59 7.78
N CYS A 65 -0.97 7.10 7.73
CA CYS A 65 -1.44 5.93 8.48
C CYS A 65 -0.41 4.78 8.48
N GLY A 66 -0.21 4.12 9.64
CA GLY A 66 0.78 3.05 9.76
C GLY A 66 0.45 1.76 9.02
N GLY A 67 -0.83 1.46 8.75
CA GLY A 67 -1.24 0.25 8.05
C GLY A 67 -1.22 0.37 6.52
N MET A 68 -1.56 -0.71 5.82
CA MET A 68 -1.70 -0.76 4.37
C MET A 68 -3.07 -0.19 3.95
N TYR A 69 -3.30 1.07 4.35
CA TYR A 69 -4.43 1.89 3.93
C TYR A 69 -4.07 2.62 2.61
N THR A 70 -4.92 3.54 2.17
CA THR A 70 -4.78 4.17 0.86
C THR A 70 -3.43 4.85 0.66
N ALA A 71 -2.93 5.60 1.64
CA ALA A 71 -1.69 6.36 1.51
C ALA A 71 -0.48 5.43 1.30
N ASN A 72 -0.26 4.46 2.18
CA ASN A 72 0.83 3.49 2.05
C ASN A 72 0.67 2.59 0.81
N THR A 73 -0.57 2.22 0.45
CA THR A 73 -0.85 1.47 -0.78
C THR A 73 -0.41 2.24 -2.01
N MET A 74 -0.80 3.50 -2.12
CA MET A 74 -0.46 4.31 -3.29
C MET A 74 1.02 4.69 -3.33
N ALA A 75 1.65 4.88 -2.17
CA ALA A 75 3.11 5.06 -2.09
C ALA A 75 3.86 3.82 -2.59
N SER A 76 3.45 2.62 -2.14
CA SER A 76 4.02 1.34 -2.58
C SER A 76 3.78 1.10 -4.08
N ALA A 77 2.58 1.41 -4.58
CA ALA A 77 2.27 1.34 -6.00
C ALA A 77 3.15 2.29 -6.83
N ALA A 78 3.37 3.52 -6.37
CA ALA A 78 4.24 4.48 -7.04
C ALA A 78 5.71 4.04 -7.03
N GLU A 79 6.17 3.38 -5.97
CA GLU A 79 7.50 2.80 -5.90
C GLU A 79 7.66 1.62 -6.87
N ALA A 80 6.69 0.69 -6.90
CA ALA A 80 6.68 -0.42 -7.85
C ALA A 80 6.61 0.04 -9.31
N MET A 81 5.98 1.19 -9.55
CA MET A 81 5.88 1.84 -10.87
C MET A 81 7.18 2.54 -11.28
N GLY A 82 8.12 2.76 -10.35
CA GLY A 82 9.36 3.48 -10.60
C GLY A 82 9.28 5.00 -10.45
N MET A 83 8.19 5.56 -9.91
CA MET A 83 7.96 7.02 -9.80
C MET A 83 8.51 7.64 -8.53
N THR A 84 9.07 6.87 -7.60
CA THR A 84 9.75 7.32 -6.38
C THR A 84 11.18 6.83 -6.32
N LEU A 85 11.97 7.40 -5.43
CA LEU A 85 13.24 6.81 -5.07
C LEU A 85 13.04 5.47 -4.35
N PRO A 86 14.02 4.55 -4.47
CA PRO A 86 13.99 3.28 -3.79
C PRO A 86 13.81 3.40 -2.26
N GLY A 87 12.87 2.62 -1.70
CA GLY A 87 12.56 2.60 -0.26
C GLY A 87 11.60 3.68 0.22
N SER A 88 11.19 4.60 -0.66
CA SER A 88 10.34 5.75 -0.32
C SER A 88 9.06 5.37 0.44
N SER A 89 8.38 4.31 0.01
CA SER A 89 7.03 4.00 0.48
C SER A 89 6.97 3.45 1.89
N SER A 90 8.01 2.73 2.35
CA SER A 90 8.03 2.09 3.66
C SER A 90 8.78 2.88 4.73
N THR A 91 9.55 3.89 4.33
CA THR A 91 10.38 4.67 5.25
C THR A 91 9.54 5.55 6.17
N PRO A 92 9.74 5.50 7.52
CA PRO A 92 9.04 6.38 8.45
C PRO A 92 9.34 7.84 8.21
N ALA A 93 8.33 8.69 8.42
CA ALA A 93 8.38 10.13 8.10
C ALA A 93 9.41 10.92 8.94
N ASP A 94 9.71 10.47 10.15
CA ASP A 94 10.63 11.10 11.10
C ASP A 94 12.04 10.51 11.07
N SER A 95 12.33 9.60 10.12
CA SER A 95 13.62 8.91 10.05
C SER A 95 14.68 9.71 9.31
N GLN A 96 15.96 9.43 9.60
CA GLN A 96 17.09 10.03 8.89
C GLN A 96 17.13 9.58 7.42
N GLU A 97 16.67 8.35 7.13
CA GLU A 97 16.56 7.83 5.78
C GLU A 97 15.58 8.68 4.94
N LYS A 98 14.49 9.15 5.54
CA LYS A 98 13.52 10.03 4.86
C LYS A 98 14.12 11.41 4.57
N ILE A 99 14.87 11.96 5.48
CA ILE A 99 15.62 13.22 5.26
C ILE A 99 16.62 13.04 4.11
N GLN A 100 17.37 11.94 4.12
CA GLN A 100 18.33 11.65 3.07
C GLN A 100 17.65 11.43 1.70
N GLU A 101 16.49 10.79 1.67
CA GLU A 101 15.67 10.66 0.45
C GLU A 101 15.29 12.03 -0.11
N CYS A 102 14.84 12.95 0.73
CA CYS A 102 14.51 14.31 0.31
C CYS A 102 15.70 15.03 -0.30
N ILE A 103 16.89 14.87 0.29
CA ILE A 103 18.14 15.43 -0.24
C ILE A 103 18.48 14.78 -1.61
N ASN A 104 18.41 13.46 -1.70
CA ASN A 104 18.72 12.70 -2.89
C ASN A 104 17.74 12.98 -4.05
N SER A 105 16.52 13.40 -3.76
CA SER A 105 15.54 13.75 -4.79
C SER A 105 15.99 14.93 -5.64
N GLY A 106 16.82 15.85 -5.10
CA GLY A 106 17.42 16.94 -5.85
C GLY A 106 18.41 16.46 -6.91
N ALA A 107 19.24 15.47 -6.60
CA ALA A 107 20.13 14.86 -7.58
C ALA A 107 19.37 14.02 -8.62
N ALA A 108 18.34 13.31 -8.18
CA ALA A 108 17.50 12.50 -9.07
C ALA A 108 16.76 13.36 -10.09
N ILE A 109 16.14 14.47 -9.69
CA ILE A 109 15.44 15.35 -10.63
C ILE A 109 16.40 15.99 -11.64
N ARG A 110 17.63 16.33 -11.21
CA ARG A 110 18.66 16.82 -12.14
C ARG A 110 19.00 15.76 -13.20
N ASN A 111 19.23 14.51 -12.79
CA ASN A 111 19.51 13.41 -13.71
C ASN A 111 18.36 13.17 -14.71
N LEU A 112 17.09 13.28 -14.24
CA LEU A 112 15.93 13.17 -15.11
C LEU A 112 15.87 14.30 -16.15
N LEU A 113 16.24 15.54 -15.76
CA LEU A 113 16.32 16.67 -16.67
C LEU A 113 17.45 16.50 -17.72
N GLU A 114 18.63 16.08 -17.29
CA GLU A 114 19.79 15.86 -18.16
C GLU A 114 19.54 14.74 -19.19
N LYS A 115 18.81 13.68 -18.79
CA LYS A 115 18.46 12.55 -19.65
C LYS A 115 17.15 12.71 -20.40
N ASP A 116 16.41 13.79 -20.17
CA ASP A 116 15.06 14.06 -20.68
C ASP A 116 14.04 12.93 -20.37
N ILE A 117 14.20 12.23 -19.23
CA ILE A 117 13.31 11.16 -18.79
C ILE A 117 12.04 11.78 -18.20
N LYS A 118 10.88 11.42 -18.76
CA LYS A 118 9.59 11.98 -18.42
C LYS A 118 8.68 10.92 -17.77
N PRO A 119 7.63 11.32 -17.05
CA PRO A 119 6.69 10.37 -16.45
C PRO A 119 6.12 9.32 -17.40
N ARG A 120 5.86 9.66 -18.66
CA ARG A 120 5.34 8.70 -19.65
C ARG A 120 6.36 7.64 -20.10
N ASP A 121 7.66 7.91 -19.92
CA ASP A 121 8.69 6.92 -20.19
C ASP A 121 8.78 5.88 -19.06
N ILE A 122 8.32 6.23 -17.86
CA ILE A 122 8.31 5.40 -16.66
C ILE A 122 6.95 4.70 -16.49
N MET A 123 5.85 5.44 -16.63
CA MET A 123 4.48 4.99 -16.37
C MET A 123 3.93 4.17 -17.55
N THR A 124 4.61 3.09 -17.89
CA THR A 124 4.24 2.15 -18.95
C THR A 124 3.22 1.10 -18.48
N ALA A 125 2.64 0.34 -19.38
CA ALA A 125 1.74 -0.76 -19.04
C ALA A 125 2.40 -1.79 -18.10
N ALA A 126 3.69 -2.09 -18.29
CA ALA A 126 4.46 -2.96 -17.41
C ALA A 126 4.60 -2.35 -16.00
N ALA A 127 4.85 -1.04 -15.90
CA ALA A 127 4.94 -0.34 -14.62
C ALA A 127 3.60 -0.38 -13.86
N PHE A 128 2.47 -0.18 -14.55
CA PHE A 128 1.14 -0.34 -13.93
C PHE A 128 0.88 -1.78 -13.49
N LYS A 129 1.29 -2.78 -14.29
CA LYS A 129 1.19 -4.18 -13.90
C LYS A 129 1.97 -4.45 -12.60
N ASN A 130 3.19 -3.94 -12.49
CA ASN A 130 3.99 -4.03 -11.26
C ASN A 130 3.28 -3.40 -10.06
N ALA A 131 2.70 -2.20 -10.23
CA ALA A 131 1.96 -1.50 -9.18
C ALA A 131 0.75 -2.30 -8.69
N VAL A 132 -0.04 -2.87 -9.61
CA VAL A 132 -1.19 -3.72 -9.26
C VAL A 132 -0.72 -5.01 -8.59
N THR A 133 0.30 -5.67 -9.13
CA THR A 133 0.89 -6.89 -8.55
C THR A 133 1.34 -6.68 -7.10
N LEU A 134 2.09 -5.61 -6.85
CA LEU A 134 2.51 -5.29 -5.49
C LEU A 134 1.32 -4.98 -4.58
N THR A 135 0.32 -4.26 -5.07
CA THR A 135 -0.92 -3.97 -4.33
C THR A 135 -1.62 -5.26 -3.90
N MET A 136 -1.71 -6.27 -4.79
CA MET A 136 -2.30 -7.58 -4.48
C MET A 136 -1.49 -8.33 -3.43
N ALA A 137 -0.17 -8.38 -3.58
CA ALA A 137 0.70 -9.08 -2.65
C ALA A 137 0.69 -8.48 -1.23
N LEU A 138 0.62 -7.15 -1.13
CA LEU A 138 0.62 -6.40 0.13
C LEU A 138 -0.74 -6.36 0.85
N GLY A 139 -1.84 -6.69 0.20
CA GLY A 139 -3.17 -6.49 0.79
C GLY A 139 -3.59 -5.02 0.83
N GLY A 140 -3.32 -4.29 -0.25
CA GLY A 140 -3.56 -2.86 -0.35
C GLY A 140 -5.03 -2.44 -0.28
N SER A 141 -5.26 -1.15 -0.33
CA SER A 141 -6.58 -0.54 -0.31
C SER A 141 -7.34 -0.74 -1.64
N THR A 142 -8.64 -0.95 -1.57
CA THR A 142 -9.53 -0.93 -2.74
C THR A 142 -9.49 0.39 -3.52
N ASN A 143 -9.14 1.48 -2.86
CA ASN A 143 -8.96 2.79 -3.48
C ASN A 143 -7.84 2.79 -4.56
N ALA A 144 -6.90 1.86 -4.51
CA ALA A 144 -5.87 1.72 -5.54
C ALA A 144 -6.48 1.43 -6.92
N VAL A 145 -7.60 0.71 -7.00
CA VAL A 145 -8.29 0.45 -8.27
C VAL A 145 -8.71 1.76 -8.92
N LEU A 146 -9.40 2.62 -8.17
CA LEU A 146 -9.83 3.92 -8.64
C LEU A 146 -8.64 4.81 -9.06
N HIS A 147 -7.64 4.89 -8.20
CA HIS A 147 -6.50 5.78 -8.42
C HIS A 147 -5.60 5.33 -9.57
N LEU A 148 -5.26 4.05 -9.64
CA LEU A 148 -4.38 3.54 -10.71
C LEU A 148 -5.04 3.62 -12.08
N ILE A 149 -6.35 3.35 -12.19
CA ILE A 149 -7.11 3.56 -13.44
C ILE A 149 -7.07 5.03 -13.85
N ALA A 150 -7.32 5.96 -12.92
CA ALA A 150 -7.28 7.40 -13.21
C ALA A 150 -5.87 7.88 -13.62
N ILE A 151 -4.82 7.33 -12.99
CA ILE A 151 -3.43 7.65 -13.32
C ILE A 151 -3.06 7.09 -14.70
N ALA A 152 -3.44 5.85 -15.00
CA ALA A 152 -3.20 5.20 -16.27
C ALA A 152 -3.89 5.98 -17.42
N HIS A 153 -5.13 6.37 -17.23
CA HIS A 153 -5.84 7.23 -18.17
C HIS A 153 -5.12 8.56 -18.41
N ALA A 154 -4.52 9.16 -17.38
CA ALA A 154 -3.80 10.44 -17.50
C ALA A 154 -2.51 10.34 -18.32
N VAL A 155 -2.01 9.14 -18.60
CA VAL A 155 -0.83 8.86 -19.43
C VAL A 155 -1.14 8.01 -20.66
N ASP A 156 -2.41 7.84 -20.99
CA ASP A 156 -2.93 7.12 -22.16
C ASP A 156 -2.56 5.61 -22.13
N VAL A 157 -2.41 5.03 -20.94
CA VAL A 157 -2.20 3.58 -20.76
C VAL A 157 -3.55 2.91 -20.47
N PRO A 158 -3.96 1.89 -21.25
CA PRO A 158 -5.18 1.16 -20.98
C PRO A 158 -5.03 0.33 -19.69
N LEU A 159 -5.87 0.61 -18.72
CA LEU A 159 -6.01 -0.17 -17.49
C LEU A 159 -7.47 -0.16 -17.08
N THR A 160 -8.05 -1.34 -16.96
CA THR A 160 -9.47 -1.54 -16.65
C THR A 160 -9.66 -2.23 -15.31
N ILE A 161 -10.87 -2.21 -14.78
CA ILE A 161 -11.22 -2.95 -13.57
C ILE A 161 -10.99 -4.46 -13.73
N ASP A 162 -11.19 -5.00 -14.96
CA ASP A 162 -10.99 -6.42 -15.24
C ASP A 162 -9.51 -6.83 -15.21
N ASP A 163 -8.59 -5.92 -15.49
CA ASP A 163 -7.15 -6.20 -15.39
C ASP A 163 -6.74 -6.40 -13.92
N PHE A 164 -7.39 -5.71 -12.99
CA PHE A 164 -7.20 -5.96 -11.55
C PHE A 164 -7.65 -7.37 -11.17
N GLN A 165 -8.78 -7.86 -11.70
CA GLN A 165 -9.23 -9.22 -11.43
C GLN A 165 -8.25 -10.25 -12.00
N LYS A 166 -7.81 -10.08 -13.26
CA LYS A 166 -6.84 -11.00 -13.88
C LYS A 166 -5.53 -11.09 -13.09
N ILE A 167 -5.02 -9.96 -12.60
CA ILE A 167 -3.80 -9.93 -11.79
C ILE A 167 -4.08 -10.54 -10.42
N SER A 168 -5.22 -10.22 -9.81
CA SER A 168 -5.62 -10.79 -8.51
C SER A 168 -5.71 -12.31 -8.54
N ASP A 169 -6.19 -12.89 -9.63
CA ASP A 169 -6.29 -14.35 -9.79
C ASP A 169 -4.92 -15.05 -9.83
N GLN A 170 -3.86 -14.32 -10.17
CA GLN A 170 -2.50 -14.85 -10.36
C GLN A 170 -1.56 -14.55 -9.20
N ILE A 171 -1.81 -13.50 -8.42
CA ILE A 171 -0.89 -12.99 -7.41
C ILE A 171 -1.41 -13.33 -6.02
N PRO A 172 -0.73 -14.18 -5.25
CA PRO A 172 -1.13 -14.51 -3.89
C PRO A 172 -1.07 -13.28 -2.96
N PHE A 173 -2.01 -13.21 -2.01
CA PHE A 173 -1.94 -12.27 -0.91
C PHE A 173 -1.02 -12.84 0.18
N ILE A 174 0.09 -12.17 0.46
CA ILE A 174 1.18 -12.70 1.28
C ILE A 174 1.58 -11.83 2.48
N ALA A 175 1.19 -10.57 2.52
CA ALA A 175 1.61 -9.66 3.59
C ALA A 175 0.56 -9.57 4.72
N ASP A 176 0.95 -9.91 5.95
CA ASP A 176 0.06 -9.87 7.12
C ASP A 176 -0.03 -8.45 7.71
N MET A 177 -0.37 -7.49 6.85
CA MET A 177 -0.41 -6.05 7.15
C MET A 177 -1.80 -5.59 7.58
N LYS A 178 -1.87 -4.66 8.55
CA LYS A 178 -3.12 -3.97 8.90
C LYS A 178 -3.72 -3.24 7.70
N PRO A 179 -5.04 -3.17 7.55
CA PRO A 179 -6.09 -3.53 8.54
C PRO A 179 -6.42 -5.02 8.60
N SER A 180 -6.05 -5.83 7.62
CA SER A 180 -6.43 -7.25 7.54
C SER A 180 -5.51 -8.17 8.35
N GLY A 181 -4.30 -7.70 8.64
CA GLY A 181 -3.26 -8.42 9.37
C GLY A 181 -2.84 -7.75 10.68
N LYS A 182 -1.66 -8.12 11.15
CA LYS A 182 -1.13 -7.71 12.46
C LYS A 182 -0.17 -6.54 12.37
N TYR A 183 0.62 -6.46 11.30
CA TYR A 183 1.80 -5.60 11.20
C TYR A 183 1.49 -4.25 10.55
N VAL A 184 2.30 -3.26 10.87
CA VAL A 184 2.25 -1.92 10.27
C VAL A 184 3.40 -1.69 9.30
N MET A 185 3.37 -0.60 8.55
CA MET A 185 4.37 -0.29 7.53
C MET A 185 5.78 -0.14 8.10
N GLU A 186 5.90 0.37 9.32
CA GLU A 186 7.18 0.43 10.05
C GLU A 186 7.79 -0.96 10.27
N ASP A 187 6.96 -1.98 10.51
CA ASP A 187 7.45 -3.36 10.68
C ASP A 187 7.95 -3.92 9.35
N LEU A 188 7.24 -3.64 8.24
CA LEU A 188 7.71 -3.96 6.91
C LEU A 188 9.05 -3.27 6.62
N HIS A 189 9.20 -1.99 6.98
CA HIS A 189 10.46 -1.25 6.82
C HIS A 189 11.63 -1.96 7.51
N LYS A 190 11.44 -2.43 8.75
CA LYS A 190 12.48 -3.14 9.54
C LYS A 190 13.00 -4.41 8.89
N ILE A 191 12.20 -5.06 8.05
CA ILE A 191 12.59 -6.30 7.34
C ILE A 191 13.08 -6.05 5.90
N GLY A 192 13.42 -4.79 5.57
CA GLY A 192 13.93 -4.39 4.25
C GLY A 192 12.92 -3.65 3.37
N GLY A 193 11.74 -3.40 3.89
CA GLY A 193 10.74 -2.55 3.27
C GLY A 193 10.15 -3.08 1.97
N THR A 194 9.53 -2.20 1.25
CA THR A 194 8.94 -2.47 -0.07
C THR A 194 9.98 -2.97 -1.07
N GLN A 195 11.24 -2.54 -0.95
CA GLN A 195 12.32 -2.98 -1.82
C GLN A 195 12.64 -4.47 -1.68
N ALA A 196 12.75 -4.98 -0.45
CA ALA A 196 12.98 -6.40 -0.22
C ALA A 196 11.83 -7.24 -0.79
N LEU A 197 10.59 -6.76 -0.65
CA LEU A 197 9.43 -7.43 -1.22
C LEU A 197 9.43 -7.38 -2.76
N LEU A 198 9.75 -6.23 -3.37
CA LEU A 198 9.86 -6.12 -4.84
C LEU A 198 10.94 -7.04 -5.38
N LYS A 199 12.10 -7.10 -4.72
CA LYS A 199 13.19 -8.03 -5.08
C LYS A 199 12.74 -9.48 -4.99
N TYR A 200 12.04 -9.85 -3.92
CA TYR A 200 11.47 -11.18 -3.76
C TYR A 200 10.46 -11.52 -4.87
N LEU A 201 9.49 -10.65 -5.15
CA LEU A 201 8.52 -10.87 -6.22
C LEU A 201 9.17 -10.93 -7.60
N MET A 202 10.19 -10.09 -7.87
CA MET A 202 10.97 -10.12 -9.10
C MET A 202 11.73 -11.44 -9.27
N SER A 203 12.33 -11.98 -8.21
CA SER A 203 13.02 -13.28 -8.23
C SER A 203 12.07 -14.45 -8.55
N LYS A 204 10.78 -14.27 -8.36
CA LYS A 204 9.72 -15.23 -8.69
C LYS A 204 9.05 -14.96 -10.05
N GLY A 205 9.56 -13.99 -10.81
CA GLY A 205 9.02 -13.65 -12.13
C GLY A 205 7.68 -12.91 -12.10
N LEU A 206 7.26 -12.38 -10.95
CA LEU A 206 5.97 -11.68 -10.78
C LEU A 206 6.06 -10.18 -11.04
N ILE A 207 7.25 -9.60 -10.96
CA ILE A 207 7.56 -8.18 -11.20
C ILE A 207 8.50 -8.07 -12.39
N ASP A 208 8.22 -7.14 -13.29
CA ASP A 208 9.08 -6.79 -14.42
C ASP A 208 10.16 -5.81 -13.95
N GLY A 209 11.39 -6.29 -13.85
CA GLY A 209 12.56 -5.51 -13.45
C GLY A 209 13.09 -4.56 -14.52
N SER A 210 12.69 -4.73 -15.77
CA SER A 210 13.22 -3.95 -16.91
C SER A 210 12.64 -2.52 -17.01
N ILE A 211 11.57 -2.21 -16.27
CA ILE A 211 10.94 -0.89 -16.32
C ILE A 211 11.91 0.22 -15.92
N MET A 212 11.83 1.35 -16.61
CA MET A 212 12.55 2.58 -16.25
C MET A 212 12.05 3.16 -14.94
N THR A 213 12.92 3.80 -14.17
CA THR A 213 12.56 4.48 -12.93
C THR A 213 13.08 5.91 -12.86
N VAL A 214 12.66 6.67 -11.85
CA VAL A 214 13.12 8.05 -11.61
C VAL A 214 14.61 8.16 -11.27
N THR A 215 15.30 7.05 -11.01
CA THR A 215 16.76 7.07 -10.85
C THR A 215 17.50 7.13 -12.19
N GLY A 216 16.78 6.98 -13.31
CA GLY A 216 17.36 6.84 -14.64
C GLY A 216 18.04 5.48 -14.86
N LYS A 217 17.67 4.49 -14.06
CA LYS A 217 18.07 3.07 -14.11
C LYS A 217 16.81 2.21 -14.15
N SER A 218 16.97 0.94 -14.51
CA SER A 218 15.88 -0.03 -14.41
C SER A 218 15.53 -0.35 -12.96
N LEU A 219 14.34 -0.91 -12.74
CA LEU A 219 13.92 -1.38 -11.41
C LEU A 219 14.86 -2.50 -10.91
N GLU A 220 15.28 -3.41 -11.79
CA GLU A 220 16.24 -4.48 -11.46
C GLU A 220 17.57 -3.93 -10.98
N GLU A 221 18.14 -2.93 -11.68
CA GLU A 221 19.36 -2.28 -11.25
C GLU A 221 19.25 -1.62 -9.88
N ASN A 222 18.09 -1.02 -9.58
CA ASN A 222 17.82 -0.44 -8.25
C ASN A 222 17.69 -1.52 -7.18
N LEU A 223 17.06 -2.65 -7.49
CA LEU A 223 16.83 -3.76 -6.55
C LEU A 223 18.09 -4.62 -6.34
N PHE A 224 19.13 -4.46 -7.16
CA PHE A 224 20.37 -5.26 -7.03
C PHE A 224 20.97 -5.13 -5.61
N HIS A 225 20.97 -3.94 -5.06
CA HIS A 225 21.51 -3.65 -3.72
C HIS A 225 20.43 -3.71 -2.61
N ALA A 226 19.19 -3.98 -2.95
CA ALA A 226 18.12 -4.13 -1.97
C ALA A 226 18.37 -5.35 -1.06
N PRO A 227 18.02 -5.29 0.23
CA PRO A 227 18.15 -6.43 1.12
C PRO A 227 17.21 -7.57 0.69
N ASP A 228 17.58 -8.79 1.03
CA ASP A 228 16.67 -9.92 0.94
C ASP A 228 15.73 -9.96 2.15
N LEU A 229 14.55 -10.55 1.98
CA LEU A 229 13.64 -10.78 3.11
C LEU A 229 14.31 -11.73 4.14
N PRO A 230 14.34 -11.36 5.42
CA PRO A 230 14.88 -12.24 6.47
C PRO A 230 14.11 -13.57 6.53
N LYS A 231 14.83 -14.66 6.76
CA LYS A 231 14.22 -16.01 6.85
C LYS A 231 13.28 -16.16 8.05
N ASN A 232 13.58 -15.48 9.17
CA ASN A 232 12.85 -15.61 10.43
C ASN A 232 11.88 -14.42 10.65
N GLN A 233 11.02 -14.15 9.66
CA GLN A 233 9.97 -13.13 9.75
C GLN A 233 8.64 -13.75 9.30
N ASP A 234 7.53 -13.22 9.79
CA ASP A 234 6.17 -13.67 9.51
C ASP A 234 5.26 -12.57 8.92
N ILE A 235 5.85 -11.41 8.60
CA ILE A 235 5.16 -10.27 7.97
C ILE A 235 4.80 -10.60 6.53
N ILE A 236 5.77 -11.14 5.78
CA ILE A 236 5.61 -11.58 4.40
C ILE A 236 5.68 -13.11 4.36
N ARG A 237 4.55 -13.74 4.06
CA ARG A 237 4.46 -15.18 3.89
C ARG A 237 5.17 -15.61 2.60
N PRO A 238 5.79 -16.80 2.57
CA PRO A 238 6.32 -17.34 1.32
C PRO A 238 5.16 -17.64 0.33
N LEU A 239 5.45 -17.58 -0.97
CA LEU A 239 4.44 -17.84 -2.01
C LEU A 239 3.88 -19.27 -1.95
N GLU A 240 4.66 -20.20 -1.38
CA GLU A 240 4.25 -21.60 -1.18
C GLU A 240 3.25 -21.77 -0.02
N ASN A 241 3.14 -20.77 0.87
CA ASN A 241 2.21 -20.75 2.00
C ASN A 241 1.64 -19.34 2.22
N PRO A 242 0.88 -18.81 1.26
CA PRO A 242 0.32 -17.46 1.31
C PRO A 242 -0.80 -17.35 2.35
N ILE A 243 -1.21 -16.13 2.67
CA ILE A 243 -2.43 -15.87 3.46
C ILE A 243 -3.65 -16.28 2.66
N LYS A 244 -3.65 -15.99 1.35
CA LYS A 244 -4.68 -16.39 0.39
C LYS A 244 -3.99 -16.71 -0.95
N PRO A 245 -4.36 -17.78 -1.65
CA PRO A 245 -3.70 -18.20 -2.90
C PRO A 245 -3.92 -17.23 -4.06
N THR A 246 -4.90 -16.32 -3.97
CA THR A 246 -5.17 -15.24 -4.92
C THR A 246 -5.08 -13.89 -4.20
N GLY A 247 -5.11 -12.81 -4.96
CA GLY A 247 -5.15 -11.45 -4.42
C GLY A 247 -6.37 -11.21 -3.54
N HIS A 248 -6.29 -10.17 -2.75
CA HIS A 248 -7.34 -9.79 -1.80
C HIS A 248 -8.41 -8.89 -2.42
N ILE A 249 -8.18 -8.30 -3.59
CA ILE A 249 -9.17 -7.51 -4.34
C ILE A 249 -9.93 -8.42 -5.28
N THR A 250 -11.26 -8.37 -5.21
CA THR A 250 -12.17 -9.13 -6.08
C THR A 250 -13.13 -8.16 -6.75
N ILE A 251 -13.34 -8.32 -8.04
CA ILE A 251 -14.32 -7.54 -8.78
C ILE A 251 -15.65 -8.28 -8.75
N LEU A 252 -16.62 -7.70 -8.05
CA LEU A 252 -17.95 -8.25 -7.90
C LEU A 252 -18.87 -7.72 -8.99
N ARG A 253 -19.63 -8.60 -9.62
CA ARG A 253 -20.60 -8.25 -10.66
C ARG A 253 -21.97 -8.83 -10.34
N GLY A 254 -22.99 -8.13 -10.76
CA GLY A 254 -24.37 -8.55 -10.55
C GLY A 254 -25.35 -7.44 -10.88
N SER A 255 -26.63 -7.68 -10.65
CA SER A 255 -27.71 -6.72 -10.93
C SER A 255 -27.57 -5.40 -10.15
N LEU A 256 -26.97 -5.44 -8.95
CA LEU A 256 -26.71 -4.25 -8.14
C LEU A 256 -25.50 -3.43 -8.64
N ALA A 257 -24.58 -4.07 -9.31
CA ALA A 257 -23.35 -3.43 -9.83
C ALA A 257 -22.97 -4.02 -11.18
N PRO A 258 -23.72 -3.76 -12.27
CA PRO A 258 -23.46 -4.36 -13.58
C PRO A 258 -22.13 -3.93 -14.17
N GLY A 259 -21.65 -2.72 -13.85
CA GLY A 259 -20.32 -2.23 -14.21
C GLY A 259 -19.19 -2.78 -13.35
N GLY A 260 -19.50 -3.54 -12.31
CA GLY A 260 -18.56 -4.07 -11.33
C GLY A 260 -18.42 -3.21 -10.08
N SER A 261 -18.13 -3.84 -8.96
CA SER A 261 -17.74 -3.20 -7.71
C SER A 261 -16.48 -3.87 -7.16
N VAL A 262 -15.77 -3.17 -6.28
CA VAL A 262 -14.50 -3.64 -5.73
C VAL A 262 -14.72 -4.14 -4.31
N GLY A 263 -14.46 -5.42 -4.08
CA GLY A 263 -14.47 -6.04 -2.76
C GLY A 263 -13.05 -6.32 -2.26
N LYS A 264 -12.81 -6.10 -0.96
CA LYS A 264 -11.59 -6.55 -0.29
C LYS A 264 -11.90 -7.84 0.45
N ILE A 265 -11.44 -8.96 -0.08
CA ILE A 265 -11.70 -10.31 0.44
C ILE A 265 -10.37 -10.93 0.88
N THR A 266 -10.12 -10.93 2.18
CA THR A 266 -8.83 -11.38 2.76
C THR A 266 -8.84 -12.84 3.21
N GLY A 267 -10.02 -13.50 3.13
CA GLY A 267 -10.21 -14.88 3.56
C GLY A 267 -10.59 -15.02 5.04
N LYS A 268 -10.79 -13.91 5.75
CA LYS A 268 -11.20 -13.86 7.16
C LYS A 268 -12.69 -13.54 7.35
N GLU A 269 -13.34 -13.03 6.30
CA GLU A 269 -14.70 -12.48 6.34
C GLU A 269 -15.81 -13.54 6.23
N GLY A 270 -15.49 -14.73 5.79
CA GLY A 270 -16.48 -15.72 5.35
C GLY A 270 -17.02 -15.42 3.94
N THR A 271 -17.66 -16.39 3.32
CA THR A 271 -18.16 -16.31 1.94
C THR A 271 -19.67 -16.22 1.83
N GLU A 272 -20.39 -16.44 2.94
CA GLU A 272 -21.84 -16.45 2.99
C GLU A 272 -22.35 -15.62 4.16
N PHE A 273 -23.39 -14.85 3.93
CA PHE A 273 -24.09 -14.08 4.95
C PHE A 273 -25.59 -14.06 4.65
N THR A 274 -26.39 -14.32 5.67
CA THR A 274 -27.84 -14.19 5.62
C THR A 274 -28.32 -13.26 6.73
N GLY A 275 -29.13 -12.28 6.40
CA GLY A 275 -29.67 -11.32 7.36
C GLY A 275 -30.78 -10.45 6.77
N SER A 276 -31.46 -9.72 7.64
CA SER A 276 -32.45 -8.74 7.21
C SER A 276 -31.85 -7.53 6.58
N ALA A 277 -32.33 -7.13 5.41
CA ALA A 277 -31.90 -5.90 4.76
C ALA A 277 -32.43 -4.66 5.53
N LYS A 278 -31.53 -3.69 5.74
CA LYS A 278 -31.88 -2.36 6.24
C LYS A 278 -31.52 -1.31 5.20
N VAL A 279 -32.51 -0.56 4.78
CA VAL A 279 -32.29 0.57 3.87
C VAL A 279 -31.97 1.82 4.67
N CYS A 280 -30.77 2.36 4.48
CA CYS A 280 -30.35 3.63 5.06
C CYS A 280 -30.38 4.72 3.98
N ARG A 281 -31.02 5.86 4.28
CA ARG A 281 -31.12 6.99 3.33
C ARG A 281 -29.89 7.90 3.35
N CYS A 282 -29.07 7.83 4.39
CA CYS A 282 -27.79 8.53 4.48
C CYS A 282 -26.83 7.77 5.43
N ILE A 283 -25.53 8.06 5.33
CA ILE A 283 -24.49 7.45 6.16
C ILE A 283 -24.68 7.76 7.66
N SER A 284 -25.27 8.90 7.99
CA SER A 284 -25.57 9.30 9.37
C SER A 284 -26.70 8.47 10.03
N ALA A 285 -27.31 7.55 9.30
CA ALA A 285 -28.37 6.68 9.80
C ALA A 285 -27.86 5.27 10.18
N ILE A 286 -26.54 5.03 10.10
CA ILE A 286 -25.87 3.81 10.53
C ILE A 286 -25.28 4.02 11.92
#